data_081274f1aa41b30f05a165b9ff8576db
#
_entry.id   081274f1aa41b30f05a165b9ff8576db
#
_cell.length_a   1.000
_cell.length_b   1.000
_cell.length_c   1.000
_cell.angle_alpha   90.00
_cell.angle_beta   90.00
_cell.angle_gamma   90.00
#
_symmetry.space_group_name_H-M   'P 1'
#
loop_
_entity.id
_entity.type
_entity.pdbx_description
1 polymer ?
#
loop_
_entity_poly.entity_id
_entity_poly.type
_entity_poly.pdbx_seq_one_letter_code
_entity_poly.pdbx_strand_id
1 'polypeptide(L)'
;AASDVYKRQVPVVTREMVRSMRKGSVIVDLEGEGIIETAQYTTISNPYFIEEGIVHVGITNIPAMVPAAANETFSRAIYPMIEDTANYGLKEACKKNFVLRSGIIMVDGKITQKEVADSQKEAYIPLDPDTMLS
;
A
#
# COMPACT_ATOMS: atom_id res chain seq x y z
N ALA A 1 8.82 -3.65 16.49
CA ALA A 1 8.71 -5.11 16.30
C ALA A 1 8.23 -5.47 14.87
N ALA A 2 7.29 -4.74 14.26
CA ALA A 2 6.86 -5.03 12.87
C ALA A 2 7.95 -4.74 11.82
N SER A 3 8.83 -3.77 12.07
CA SER A 3 9.92 -3.43 11.17
C SER A 3 11.01 -4.52 11.05
N ASP A 4 11.14 -5.39 12.04
CA ASP A 4 12.18 -6.42 12.03
C ASP A 4 11.80 -7.68 11.24
N VAL A 5 10.50 -7.89 11.00
CA VAL A 5 10.01 -9.01 10.16
C VAL A 5 10.25 -8.70 8.69
N TYR A 6 10.10 -7.45 8.28
CA TYR A 6 10.39 -7.01 6.91
C TYR A 6 11.90 -7.06 6.56
N LYS A 7 12.78 -6.81 7.53
CA LYS A 7 14.24 -6.82 7.33
C LYS A 7 14.85 -8.22 7.12
N ARG A 8 14.06 -9.29 7.23
CA ARG A 8 14.52 -10.68 7.04
C ARG A 8 14.00 -11.35 5.78
N GLN A 9 13.44 -10.61 4.85
CA GLN A 9 13.07 -11.20 3.56
C GLN A 9 14.34 -11.50 2.75
N VAL A 10 14.43 -12.73 2.26
CA VAL A 10 15.47 -13.12 1.29
C VAL A 10 15.22 -12.28 0.05
N PRO A 11 16.25 -11.58 -0.48
CA PRO A 11 16.07 -10.79 -1.69
C PRO A 11 15.52 -11.64 -2.83
N VAL A 12 14.46 -11.17 -3.46
CA VAL A 12 13.88 -11.80 -4.67
C VAL A 12 14.77 -11.51 -5.88
N VAL A 13 15.40 -10.31 -5.89
CA VAL A 13 16.36 -9.90 -6.92
C VAL A 13 17.72 -9.72 -6.26
N THR A 14 18.63 -10.63 -6.58
CA THR A 14 19.99 -10.60 -6.05
C THR A 14 20.88 -9.65 -6.84
N ARG A 15 21.99 -9.24 -6.23
CA ARG A 15 23.05 -8.44 -6.92
C ARG A 15 23.57 -9.11 -8.18
N GLU A 16 23.68 -10.44 -8.16
CA GLU A 16 24.11 -11.22 -9.33
C GLU A 16 23.10 -11.12 -10.48
N MET A 17 21.81 -11.19 -10.16
CA MET A 17 20.75 -10.97 -11.17
C MET A 17 20.83 -9.57 -11.75
N VAL A 18 21.03 -8.54 -10.91
CA VAL A 18 21.21 -7.16 -11.37
C VAL A 18 22.42 -7.03 -12.30
N ARG A 19 23.55 -7.66 -11.96
CA ARG A 19 24.74 -7.68 -12.82
C ARG A 19 24.51 -8.33 -14.19
N SER A 20 23.62 -9.32 -14.27
CA SER A 20 23.27 -10.01 -15.51
C SER A 20 22.36 -9.18 -16.42
N MET A 21 21.75 -8.12 -15.93
CA MET A 21 20.88 -7.25 -16.71
C MET A 21 21.69 -6.44 -17.74
N ARG A 22 21.02 -6.06 -18.82
CA ARG A 22 21.61 -5.18 -19.83
C ARG A 22 21.91 -3.81 -19.20
N LYS A 23 23.12 -3.31 -19.40
CA LYS A 23 23.53 -1.98 -18.93
C LYS A 23 22.58 -0.89 -19.46
N GLY A 24 22.21 0.04 -18.59
CA GLY A 24 21.21 1.06 -18.87
C GLY A 24 19.76 0.62 -18.65
N SER A 25 19.51 -0.63 -18.24
CA SER A 25 18.18 -1.03 -17.76
C SER A 25 17.79 -0.25 -16.50
N VAL A 26 16.49 -0.18 -16.23
CA VAL A 26 15.92 0.54 -15.09
C VAL A 26 15.22 -0.44 -14.16
N ILE A 27 15.47 -0.31 -12.88
CA ILE A 27 14.72 -0.97 -11.79
C ILE A 27 13.95 0.11 -11.06
N VAL A 28 12.64 -0.08 -10.91
CA VAL A 28 11.78 0.78 -10.09
C VAL A 28 11.30 -0.05 -8.90
N ASP A 29 11.80 0.28 -7.72
CA ASP A 29 11.42 -0.37 -6.47
C ASP A 29 10.28 0.41 -5.81
N LEU A 30 9.10 -0.21 -5.73
CA LEU A 30 7.90 0.37 -5.12
C LEU A 30 7.73 -0.05 -3.65
N GLU A 31 8.41 -1.11 -3.22
CA GLU A 31 8.26 -1.71 -1.90
C GLU A 31 9.32 -1.22 -0.90
N GLY A 32 10.48 -0.81 -1.40
CA GLY A 32 11.59 -0.37 -0.59
C GLY A 32 12.59 -1.46 -0.24
N GLU A 33 13.35 -1.26 0.83
CA GLU A 33 14.50 -2.09 1.18
C GLU A 33 14.15 -3.57 1.43
N GLY A 34 14.95 -4.47 0.88
CA GLY A 34 14.98 -5.88 1.22
C GLY A 34 14.50 -6.83 0.14
N ILE A 35 13.72 -6.39 -0.85
CA ILE A 35 13.27 -7.22 -1.97
C ILE A 35 14.33 -7.28 -3.07
N ILE A 36 14.99 -6.17 -3.32
CA ILE A 36 16.09 -6.03 -4.26
C ILE A 36 17.36 -5.76 -3.48
N GLU A 37 18.36 -6.63 -3.59
CA GLU A 37 19.60 -6.55 -2.79
C GLU A 37 20.38 -5.24 -3.01
N THR A 38 20.28 -4.66 -4.20
CA THR A 38 20.94 -3.40 -4.56
C THR A 38 20.05 -2.17 -4.34
N ALA A 39 18.80 -2.35 -3.87
CA ALA A 39 17.87 -1.24 -3.68
C ALA A 39 18.33 -0.28 -2.55
N GLN A 40 18.12 1.00 -2.78
CA GLN A 40 18.31 2.08 -1.82
C GLN A 40 17.19 3.10 -2.00
N TYR A 41 16.79 3.73 -0.90
CA TYR A 41 15.82 4.81 -1.00
C TYR A 41 16.41 6.01 -1.76
N THR A 42 15.59 6.54 -2.67
CA THR A 42 15.87 7.76 -3.38
C THR A 42 14.89 8.86 -2.96
N THR A 43 15.17 10.09 -3.35
CA THR A 43 14.34 11.26 -2.99
C THR A 43 13.88 11.98 -4.26
N ILE A 44 12.89 12.87 -4.13
CA ILE A 44 12.45 13.70 -5.26
C ILE A 44 13.60 14.53 -5.84
N SER A 45 14.51 15.01 -4.98
CA SER A 45 15.68 15.80 -5.40
C SER A 45 16.78 14.95 -6.05
N ASN A 46 16.90 13.69 -5.64
CA ASN A 46 17.84 12.71 -6.19
C ASN A 46 17.06 11.44 -6.54
N PRO A 47 16.34 11.42 -7.67
CA PRO A 47 15.32 10.41 -7.94
C PRO A 47 15.87 9.05 -8.35
N TYR A 48 17.15 8.95 -8.67
CA TYR A 48 17.76 7.69 -9.07
C TYR A 48 19.25 7.66 -8.69
N PHE A 49 19.82 6.46 -8.69
CA PHE A 49 21.27 6.22 -8.65
C PHE A 49 21.62 5.13 -9.66
N ILE A 50 22.89 4.94 -9.92
CA ILE A 50 23.38 3.89 -10.83
C ILE A 50 24.26 2.94 -10.04
N GLU A 51 23.90 1.66 -10.03
CA GLU A 51 24.69 0.59 -9.46
C GLU A 51 24.75 -0.59 -10.43
N GLU A 52 25.92 -1.21 -10.53
CA GLU A 52 26.18 -2.29 -11.53
C GLU A 52 25.85 -1.87 -12.97
N GLY A 53 25.81 -0.57 -13.28
CA GLY A 53 25.44 -0.03 -14.60
C GLY A 53 23.94 -0.08 -14.88
N ILE A 54 23.11 -0.31 -13.86
CA ILE A 54 21.65 -0.30 -13.87
C ILE A 54 21.15 0.93 -13.14
N VAL A 55 20.12 1.58 -13.68
CA VAL A 55 19.47 2.73 -13.05
C VAL A 55 18.48 2.21 -12.01
N HIS A 56 18.60 2.69 -10.78
CA HIS A 56 17.71 2.33 -9.69
C HIS A 56 16.87 3.54 -9.26
N VAL A 57 15.57 3.36 -9.16
CA VAL A 57 14.61 4.32 -8.63
C VAL A 57 13.93 3.68 -7.42
N GLY A 58 14.10 4.27 -6.24
CA GLY A 58 13.55 3.76 -4.98
C GLY A 58 12.81 4.86 -4.22
N ILE A 59 11.94 5.62 -4.91
CA ILE A 59 11.12 6.67 -4.30
C ILE A 59 9.93 6.02 -3.60
N THR A 60 9.84 6.20 -2.29
CA THR A 60 8.75 5.64 -1.46
C THR A 60 7.38 6.24 -1.73
N ASN A 61 7.33 7.41 -2.36
CA ASN A 61 6.08 8.10 -2.69
C ASN A 61 6.11 8.62 -4.13
N ILE A 62 6.01 7.71 -5.10
CA ILE A 62 5.96 8.06 -6.53
C ILE A 62 4.81 9.01 -6.88
N PRO A 63 3.58 8.88 -6.32
CA PRO A 63 2.51 9.83 -6.57
C PRO A 63 2.88 11.29 -6.27
N ALA A 64 3.78 11.54 -5.34
CA ALA A 64 4.25 12.89 -5.03
C ALA A 64 5.07 13.54 -6.16
N MET A 65 5.54 12.78 -7.14
CA MET A 65 6.21 13.31 -8.33
C MET A 65 5.22 13.87 -9.35
N VAL A 66 3.96 13.44 -9.31
CA VAL A 66 2.87 13.86 -10.22
C VAL A 66 1.60 14.21 -9.43
N PRO A 67 1.68 15.15 -8.48
CA PRO A 67 0.65 15.31 -7.46
C PRO A 67 -0.72 15.68 -8.01
N ALA A 68 -0.79 16.46 -9.08
CA ALA A 68 -2.07 16.83 -9.69
C ALA A 68 -2.80 15.61 -10.27
N ALA A 69 -2.11 14.79 -11.07
CA ALA A 69 -2.69 13.59 -11.67
C ALA A 69 -3.01 12.53 -10.61
N ALA A 70 -2.13 12.35 -9.62
CA ALA A 70 -2.34 11.41 -8.53
C ALA A 70 -3.57 11.79 -7.69
N ASN A 71 -3.70 13.06 -7.30
CA ASN A 71 -4.85 13.55 -6.55
C ASN A 71 -6.16 13.45 -7.33
N GLU A 72 -6.16 13.80 -8.61
CA GLU A 72 -7.35 13.68 -9.44
C GLU A 72 -7.83 12.23 -9.53
N THR A 73 -6.90 11.31 -9.79
CA THR A 73 -7.23 9.88 -9.90
C THR A 73 -7.73 9.32 -8.56
N PHE A 74 -7.06 9.63 -7.47
CA PHE A 74 -7.46 9.21 -6.13
C PHE A 74 -8.82 9.77 -5.73
N SER A 75 -9.03 11.08 -5.94
CA SER A 75 -10.30 11.75 -5.62
C SER A 75 -11.46 11.15 -6.40
N ARG A 76 -11.30 10.89 -7.69
CA ARG A 76 -12.34 10.24 -8.50
C ARG A 76 -12.70 8.83 -7.98
N ALA A 77 -11.72 8.10 -7.48
CA ALA A 77 -11.94 6.75 -6.95
C ALA A 77 -12.70 6.75 -5.62
N ILE A 78 -12.38 7.70 -4.71
CA ILE A 78 -12.96 7.71 -3.35
C ILE A 78 -14.21 8.58 -3.23
N TYR A 79 -14.39 9.60 -4.09
CA TYR A 79 -15.49 10.56 -4.01
C TYR A 79 -16.87 9.88 -3.93
N PRO A 80 -17.22 8.87 -4.74
CA PRO A 80 -18.52 8.21 -4.64
C PRO A 80 -18.78 7.58 -3.27
N MET A 81 -17.74 7.06 -2.61
CA MET A 81 -17.86 6.46 -1.28
C MET A 81 -18.11 7.53 -0.20
N ILE A 82 -17.43 8.69 -0.34
CA ILE A 82 -17.64 9.83 0.55
C ILE A 82 -19.06 10.39 0.38
N GLU A 83 -19.49 10.55 -0.88
CA GLU A 83 -20.82 11.06 -1.23
C GLU A 83 -21.93 10.14 -0.71
N ASP A 84 -21.82 8.82 -0.92
CA ASP A 84 -22.77 7.85 -0.39
C ASP A 84 -22.82 7.90 1.13
N THR A 85 -21.66 7.98 1.79
CA THR A 85 -21.58 8.05 3.24
C THR A 85 -22.21 9.35 3.78
N ALA A 86 -21.98 10.46 3.11
CA ALA A 86 -22.57 11.76 3.50
C ALA A 86 -24.10 11.81 3.32
N ASN A 87 -24.60 11.21 2.24
CA ASN A 87 -26.01 11.26 1.89
C ASN A 87 -26.85 10.21 2.66
N TYR A 88 -26.31 9.04 2.94
CA TYR A 88 -27.08 7.90 3.46
C TYR A 88 -26.58 7.39 4.82
N GLY A 89 -25.49 7.93 5.34
CA GLY A 89 -24.80 7.39 6.51
C GLY A 89 -23.97 6.14 6.19
N LEU A 90 -23.03 5.83 7.08
CA LEU A 90 -22.05 4.76 6.86
C LEU A 90 -22.70 3.39 6.69
N LYS A 91 -23.74 3.10 7.46
CA LYS A 91 -24.47 1.83 7.41
C LYS A 91 -25.03 1.54 6.03
N GLU A 92 -25.82 2.46 5.49
CA GLU A 92 -26.47 2.27 4.18
C GLU A 92 -25.46 2.35 3.02
N ALA A 93 -24.42 3.19 3.16
CA ALA A 93 -23.33 3.23 2.20
C ALA A 93 -22.57 1.87 2.13
N CYS A 94 -22.30 1.24 3.27
CA CYS A 94 -21.66 -0.07 3.33
C CYS A 94 -22.53 -1.21 2.75
N LYS A 95 -23.85 -1.11 2.85
CA LYS A 95 -24.76 -2.07 2.21
C LYS A 95 -24.72 -1.95 0.68
N LYS A 96 -24.62 -0.72 0.17
CA LYS A 96 -24.59 -0.44 -1.27
C LYS A 96 -23.22 -0.70 -1.88
N ASN A 97 -22.14 -0.41 -1.15
CA ASN A 97 -20.78 -0.43 -1.67
C ASN A 97 -19.92 -1.46 -0.94
N PHE A 98 -19.64 -2.58 -1.62
CA PHE A 98 -18.80 -3.65 -1.09
C PHE A 98 -17.36 -3.18 -0.80
N VAL A 99 -16.80 -2.29 -1.64
CA VAL A 99 -15.41 -1.79 -1.45
C VAL A 99 -15.33 -0.95 -0.18
N LEU A 100 -16.30 -0.05 0.04
CA LEU A 100 -16.38 0.72 1.28
C LEU A 100 -16.51 -0.21 2.50
N ARG A 101 -17.41 -1.20 2.43
CA ARG A 101 -17.59 -2.18 3.51
C ARG A 101 -16.32 -2.98 3.80
N SER A 102 -15.62 -3.42 2.76
CA SER A 102 -14.37 -4.19 2.93
C SER A 102 -13.21 -3.34 3.48
N GLY A 103 -13.30 -2.02 3.39
CA GLY A 103 -12.32 -1.09 3.95
C GLY A 103 -12.46 -0.85 5.46
N ILE A 104 -13.56 -1.30 6.08
CA ILE A 104 -13.75 -1.12 7.52
C ILE A 104 -12.95 -2.18 8.27
N ILE A 105 -11.96 -1.73 9.01
CA ILE A 105 -11.01 -2.59 9.73
C ILE A 105 -11.46 -2.87 11.16
N MET A 106 -12.12 -1.88 11.79
CA MET A 106 -12.52 -1.95 13.21
C MET A 106 -13.79 -1.14 13.44
N VAL A 107 -14.66 -1.66 14.29
CA VAL A 107 -15.86 -0.97 14.80
C VAL A 107 -15.95 -1.23 16.30
N ASP A 108 -16.05 -0.17 17.10
CA ASP A 108 -16.18 -0.24 18.57
C ASP A 108 -15.16 -1.17 19.24
N GLY A 109 -13.89 -1.09 18.77
CA GLY A 109 -12.81 -1.92 19.28
C GLY A 109 -12.80 -3.38 18.81
N LYS A 110 -13.71 -3.77 17.91
CA LYS A 110 -13.81 -5.12 17.34
C LYS A 110 -13.20 -5.13 15.95
N ILE A 111 -12.23 -6.04 15.71
CA ILE A 111 -11.56 -6.15 14.41
C ILE A 111 -12.45 -6.90 13.43
N THR A 112 -12.74 -6.25 12.31
CA THR A 112 -13.68 -6.73 11.28
C THR A 112 -12.99 -7.23 10.00
N GLN A 113 -11.65 -7.24 9.99
CA GLN A 113 -10.85 -7.85 8.93
C GLN A 113 -10.02 -9.00 9.48
N LYS A 114 -10.17 -10.18 8.86
CA LYS A 114 -9.57 -11.42 9.34
C LYS A 114 -8.04 -11.35 9.34
N GLU A 115 -7.43 -10.81 8.27
CA GLU A 115 -5.98 -10.71 8.12
C GLU A 115 -5.36 -9.81 9.18
N VAL A 116 -6.06 -8.75 9.56
CA VAL A 116 -5.64 -7.84 10.63
C VAL A 116 -5.75 -8.54 11.97
N ALA A 117 -6.85 -9.23 12.24
CA ALA A 117 -7.04 -9.98 13.48
C ALA A 117 -5.96 -11.06 13.66
N ASP A 118 -5.69 -11.84 12.62
CA ASP A 118 -4.67 -12.88 12.61
C ASP A 118 -3.27 -12.28 12.88
N SER A 119 -2.94 -11.14 12.25
CA SER A 119 -1.65 -10.47 12.42
C SER A 119 -1.45 -9.89 13.84
N GLN A 120 -2.53 -9.43 14.45
CA GLN A 120 -2.53 -8.87 15.81
C GLN A 120 -2.76 -9.94 16.90
N LYS A 121 -3.09 -11.19 16.51
CA LYS A 121 -3.47 -12.28 17.39
C LYS A 121 -4.70 -11.94 18.26
N GLU A 122 -5.65 -11.24 17.65
CA GLU A 122 -6.90 -10.81 18.26
C GLU A 122 -8.10 -11.52 17.64
N ALA A 123 -9.25 -11.39 18.30
CA ALA A 123 -10.49 -11.99 17.82
C ALA A 123 -11.01 -11.30 16.55
N TYR A 124 -11.32 -12.10 15.53
CA TYR A 124 -12.01 -11.65 14.34
C TYR A 124 -13.52 -11.68 14.53
N ILE A 125 -14.20 -10.57 14.19
CA ILE A 125 -15.66 -10.47 14.22
C ILE A 125 -16.11 -9.95 12.84
N PRO A 126 -16.82 -10.76 12.03
CA PRO A 126 -17.29 -10.31 10.72
C PRO A 126 -18.13 -9.04 10.83
N LEU A 127 -17.90 -8.08 9.94
CA LEU A 127 -18.70 -6.86 9.90
C LEU A 127 -20.12 -7.16 9.46
N ASP A 128 -21.07 -6.90 10.35
CA ASP A 128 -22.50 -6.81 10.05
C ASP A 128 -22.92 -5.33 10.10
N PRO A 129 -23.21 -4.70 8.95
CA PRO A 129 -23.60 -3.30 8.92
C PRO A 129 -24.89 -3.00 9.70
N ASP A 130 -25.79 -3.95 9.81
CA ASP A 130 -27.09 -3.72 10.48
C ASP A 130 -26.99 -3.63 11.98
N THR A 131 -26.03 -4.34 12.57
CA THR A 131 -25.86 -4.42 14.03
C THR A 131 -24.68 -3.61 14.55
N MET A 132 -23.69 -3.34 13.71
CA MET A 132 -22.41 -2.73 14.11
C MET A 132 -22.25 -1.27 13.66
N LEU A 133 -23.03 -0.79 12.69
CA LEU A 133 -22.95 0.58 12.18
C LEU A 133 -24.23 1.35 12.51
N SER A 134 -24.05 2.60 12.94
CA SER A 134 -25.13 3.57 13.16
C SER A 134 -25.41 4.39 11.89
#